data_c996d868c97ff960ed987fcd185d3b4f
#
_entry.id   c996d868c97ff960ed987fcd185d3b4f
#
_cell.length_a   1.000
_cell.length_b   1.000
_cell.length_c   1.000
_cell.angle_alpha   90.00
_cell.angle_beta   90.00
_cell.angle_gamma   90.00
#
_symmetry.space_group_name_H-M   'P 1'
#
loop_
_entity.id
_entity.type
_entity.pdbx_description
1 polymer ?
#
loop_
_entity_poly.entity_id
_entity_poly.type
_entity_poly.pdbx_seq_one_letter_code
_entity_poly.pdbx_strand_id
1 'polypeptide(L)'
;MKKLTLLLIIVPLFTLTGCDFFRTLAGRPTSKDIENKQIAALMAENNELETKYDALLKEYNTVKDSLSALDSISQLGGTLLNPTKLGGLFSTKLESRYYVIIGAFKYRSNAEFLLQTAQKAGYKPALINFRNGKMAVGLCPSNNIKDAFESLKKVKKESFCPSDVWVLLNE
;
A
#
# COMPACT_ATOMS: atom_id res chain seq x y z
N MET A 1 -51.38 -33.38 -58.70
CA MET A 1 -51.32 -32.05 -58.04
C MET A 1 -51.08 -32.10 -56.53
N LYS A 2 -51.71 -33.04 -55.77
CA LYS A 2 -51.52 -33.11 -54.28
C LYS A 2 -50.06 -33.38 -53.82
N LYS A 3 -49.26 -34.11 -54.60
CA LYS A 3 -47.85 -34.43 -54.25
C LYS A 3 -46.91 -33.22 -54.43
N LEU A 4 -47.18 -32.35 -55.39
CA LEU A 4 -46.42 -31.19 -55.68
C LEU A 4 -46.61 -30.07 -54.60
N THR A 5 -47.87 -29.93 -54.13
CA THR A 5 -48.20 -29.00 -53.04
C THR A 5 -47.57 -29.40 -51.68
N LEU A 6 -47.48 -30.71 -51.42
CA LEU A 6 -46.84 -31.22 -50.23
C LEU A 6 -45.35 -30.93 -50.21
N LEU A 7 -44.67 -31.05 -51.35
CA LEU A 7 -43.26 -30.77 -51.52
C LEU A 7 -42.94 -29.27 -51.35
N LEU A 8 -43.85 -28.41 -51.79
CA LEU A 8 -43.71 -26.92 -51.72
C LEU A 8 -43.89 -26.39 -50.29
N ILE A 9 -44.55 -27.15 -49.39
CA ILE A 9 -44.71 -26.81 -47.97
C ILE A 9 -43.51 -27.33 -47.14
N ILE A 10 -42.92 -28.47 -47.50
CA ILE A 10 -41.82 -29.10 -46.76
C ILE A 10 -40.49 -28.32 -46.95
N VAL A 11 -40.24 -27.80 -48.15
CA VAL A 11 -38.98 -27.06 -48.44
C VAL A 11 -38.79 -25.79 -47.58
N PRO A 12 -39.79 -24.90 -47.40
CA PRO A 12 -39.62 -23.73 -46.53
C PRO A 12 -39.55 -24.08 -45.04
N LEU A 13 -40.11 -25.24 -44.62
CA LEU A 13 -40.00 -25.71 -43.23
C LEU A 13 -38.54 -26.09 -42.87
N PHE A 14 -37.81 -26.65 -43.82
CA PHE A 14 -36.39 -27.02 -43.65
C PHE A 14 -35.44 -25.81 -43.69
N THR A 15 -35.80 -24.74 -44.37
CA THR A 15 -34.99 -23.54 -44.42
C THR A 15 -35.15 -22.64 -43.19
N LEU A 16 -36.26 -22.78 -42.43
CA LEU A 16 -36.51 -22.01 -41.19
C LEU A 16 -35.92 -22.65 -39.93
N THR A 17 -35.62 -23.97 -39.96
CA THR A 17 -34.88 -24.61 -38.87
C THR A 17 -33.40 -24.37 -39.06
N GLY A 18 -32.91 -23.23 -38.53
CA GLY A 18 -31.55 -22.80 -38.64
C GLY A 18 -30.53 -23.85 -38.20
N CYS A 19 -29.29 -23.67 -38.55
CA CYS A 19 -28.14 -24.56 -38.28
C CYS A 19 -28.04 -25.09 -36.84
N ASP A 20 -28.70 -24.46 -35.88
CA ASP A 20 -28.68 -24.83 -34.45
C ASP A 20 -29.48 -26.11 -34.16
N PHE A 21 -30.57 -26.42 -34.94
CA PHE A 21 -31.31 -27.67 -34.77
C PHE A 21 -30.45 -28.91 -35.10
N PHE A 22 -29.69 -28.84 -36.18
CA PHE A 22 -28.78 -29.94 -36.56
C PHE A 22 -27.58 -30.06 -35.63
N ARG A 23 -27.13 -28.95 -35.06
CA ARG A 23 -26.07 -28.95 -34.04
C ARG A 23 -26.52 -29.66 -32.78
N THR A 24 -27.74 -29.35 -32.28
CA THR A 24 -28.30 -30.00 -31.08
C THR A 24 -28.48 -31.49 -31.29
N LEU A 25 -28.98 -31.90 -32.46
CA LEU A 25 -29.16 -33.31 -32.82
C LEU A 25 -27.83 -34.08 -32.90
N ALA A 26 -26.74 -33.40 -33.27
CA ALA A 26 -25.39 -33.95 -33.34
C ALA A 26 -24.61 -33.86 -32.01
N GLY A 27 -25.25 -33.43 -30.91
CA GLY A 27 -24.61 -33.27 -29.60
C GLY A 27 -23.54 -32.15 -29.58
N ARG A 28 -23.59 -31.21 -30.53
CA ARG A 28 -22.65 -30.07 -30.59
C ARG A 28 -23.28 -28.83 -29.97
N PRO A 29 -22.48 -27.96 -29.34
CA PRO A 29 -22.98 -26.73 -28.73
C PRO A 29 -23.66 -25.83 -29.77
N THR A 30 -24.79 -25.25 -29.40
CA THR A 30 -25.52 -24.29 -30.24
C THR A 30 -24.72 -22.97 -30.36
N SER A 31 -25.09 -22.14 -31.36
CA SER A 31 -24.48 -20.82 -31.51
C SER A 31 -24.63 -19.96 -30.24
N LYS A 32 -25.80 -20.08 -29.58
CA LYS A 32 -26.07 -19.40 -28.31
C LYS A 32 -25.19 -19.89 -27.13
N ASP A 33 -24.94 -21.21 -27.09
CA ASP A 33 -24.05 -21.77 -26.04
C ASP A 33 -22.61 -21.28 -26.19
N ILE A 34 -22.14 -21.17 -27.44
CA ILE A 34 -20.81 -20.63 -27.75
C ILE A 34 -20.75 -19.17 -27.37
N GLU A 35 -21.74 -18.36 -27.75
CA GLU A 35 -21.84 -16.95 -27.42
C GLU A 35 -21.90 -16.72 -25.91
N ASN A 36 -22.73 -17.44 -25.18
CA ASN A 36 -22.83 -17.38 -23.71
C ASN A 36 -21.51 -17.76 -23.04
N LYS A 37 -20.80 -18.74 -23.57
CA LYS A 37 -19.49 -19.14 -23.05
C LYS A 37 -18.43 -18.06 -23.30
N GLN A 38 -18.48 -17.39 -24.44
CA GLN A 38 -17.59 -16.25 -24.73
C GLN A 38 -17.91 -15.04 -23.83
N ILE A 39 -19.19 -14.74 -23.65
CA ILE A 39 -19.63 -13.66 -22.74
C ILE A 39 -19.17 -13.97 -21.31
N ALA A 40 -19.35 -15.19 -20.82
CA ALA A 40 -18.89 -15.57 -19.49
C ALA A 40 -17.37 -15.48 -19.34
N ALA A 41 -16.61 -15.86 -20.36
CA ALA A 41 -15.16 -15.73 -20.36
C ALA A 41 -14.70 -14.25 -20.33
N LEU A 42 -15.34 -13.40 -21.15
CA LEU A 42 -15.07 -11.96 -21.17
C LEU A 42 -15.47 -11.27 -19.85
N MET A 43 -16.56 -11.70 -19.22
CA MET A 43 -16.95 -11.19 -17.90
C MET A 43 -15.93 -11.59 -16.82
N ALA A 44 -15.42 -12.82 -16.87
CA ALA A 44 -14.39 -13.27 -15.94
C ALA A 44 -13.08 -12.49 -16.12
N GLU A 45 -12.67 -12.25 -17.37
CA GLU A 45 -11.49 -11.46 -17.69
C GLU A 45 -11.64 -10.00 -17.26
N ASN A 46 -12.82 -9.38 -17.46
CA ASN A 46 -13.12 -8.04 -17.00
C ASN A 46 -13.04 -7.94 -15.47
N ASN A 47 -13.62 -8.87 -14.73
CA ASN A 47 -13.56 -8.89 -13.27
C ASN A 47 -12.10 -9.05 -12.77
N GLU A 48 -11.29 -9.86 -13.46
CA GLU A 48 -9.87 -9.99 -13.14
C GLU A 48 -9.10 -8.70 -13.43
N LEU A 49 -9.43 -8.02 -14.52
CA LEU A 49 -8.84 -6.73 -14.88
C LEU A 49 -9.21 -5.64 -13.86
N GLU A 50 -10.47 -5.57 -13.42
CA GLU A 50 -10.93 -4.64 -12.39
C GLU A 50 -10.17 -4.85 -11.08
N THR A 51 -10.03 -6.10 -10.63
CA THR A 51 -9.28 -6.39 -9.40
C THR A 51 -7.80 -5.99 -9.50
N LYS A 52 -7.19 -6.20 -10.66
CA LYS A 52 -5.81 -5.77 -10.92
C LYS A 52 -5.69 -4.24 -10.96
N TYR A 53 -6.66 -3.58 -11.57
CA TYR A 53 -6.71 -2.12 -11.64
C TYR A 53 -6.83 -1.49 -10.25
N ASP A 54 -7.72 -2.01 -9.40
CA ASP A 54 -7.91 -1.54 -8.03
C ASP A 54 -6.65 -1.75 -7.17
N ALA A 55 -6.00 -2.90 -7.33
CA ALA A 55 -4.74 -3.18 -6.64
C ALA A 55 -3.64 -2.18 -7.07
N LEU A 56 -3.50 -1.93 -8.37
CA LEU A 56 -2.53 -0.99 -8.93
C LEU A 56 -2.84 0.46 -8.52
N LEU A 57 -4.10 0.84 -8.47
CA LEU A 57 -4.53 2.17 -8.03
C LEU A 57 -4.18 2.39 -6.55
N LYS A 58 -4.35 1.37 -5.71
CA LYS A 58 -3.95 1.41 -4.30
C LYS A 58 -2.44 1.55 -4.15
N GLU A 59 -1.66 0.81 -4.93
CA GLU A 59 -0.20 0.91 -4.94
C GLU A 59 0.25 2.29 -5.43
N TYR A 60 -0.33 2.80 -6.52
CA TYR A 60 -0.06 4.15 -7.03
C TYR A 60 -0.30 5.22 -5.97
N ASN A 61 -1.44 5.17 -5.26
CA ASN A 61 -1.75 6.13 -4.21
C ASN A 61 -0.75 6.06 -3.05
N THR A 62 -0.31 4.86 -2.65
CA THR A 62 0.71 4.70 -1.60
C THR A 62 2.07 5.26 -2.03
N VAL A 63 2.48 5.05 -3.27
CA VAL A 63 3.73 5.61 -3.82
C VAL A 63 3.63 7.13 -3.94
N LYS A 64 2.51 7.66 -4.43
CA LYS A 64 2.26 9.09 -4.54
C LYS A 64 2.29 9.78 -3.16
N ASP A 65 1.67 9.20 -2.15
CA ASP A 65 1.69 9.72 -0.78
C ASP A 65 3.11 9.68 -0.19
N SER A 66 3.87 8.63 -0.46
CA SER A 66 5.27 8.51 -0.06
C SER A 66 6.15 9.56 -0.75
N LEU A 67 5.92 9.81 -2.04
CA LEU A 67 6.65 10.82 -2.82
C LEU A 67 6.33 12.25 -2.32
N SER A 68 5.06 12.54 -2.06
CA SER A 68 4.65 13.85 -1.52
C SER A 68 5.23 14.09 -0.11
N ALA A 69 5.37 13.03 0.69
CA ALA A 69 6.03 13.09 1.98
C ALA A 69 7.53 13.36 1.84
N LEU A 70 8.21 12.73 0.88
CA LEU A 70 9.63 12.98 0.58
C LEU A 70 9.86 14.42 0.09
N ASP A 71 8.98 14.94 -0.74
CA ASP A 71 9.05 16.34 -1.20
C ASP A 71 8.87 17.33 -0.05
N SER A 72 7.94 17.05 0.86
CA SER A 72 7.76 17.79 2.11
C SER A 72 8.99 17.72 3.03
N ILE A 73 9.72 16.59 3.02
CA ILE A 73 10.99 16.40 3.75
C ILE A 73 12.07 17.30 3.20
N SER A 74 12.20 17.33 1.87
CA SER A 74 13.18 18.18 1.17
C SER A 74 12.98 19.67 1.49
N GLN A 75 11.71 20.11 1.58
CA GLN A 75 11.35 21.50 1.90
C GLN A 75 11.53 21.86 3.39
N LEU A 76 11.53 20.86 4.29
CA LEU A 76 11.58 21.09 5.74
C LEU A 76 12.99 21.06 6.33
N GLY A 77 14.01 20.77 5.53
CA GLY A 77 15.38 20.58 6.04
C GLY A 77 15.48 19.45 7.07
N GLY A 78 14.51 18.55 7.07
CA GLY A 78 14.51 17.39 7.96
C GLY A 78 15.44 16.31 7.44
N THR A 79 16.31 15.79 8.30
CA THR A 79 17.22 14.70 7.94
C THR A 79 16.58 13.37 8.30
N LEU A 80 16.40 12.50 7.29
CA LEU A 80 16.09 11.09 7.51
C LEU A 80 17.42 10.34 7.66
N LEU A 81 17.66 9.74 8.81
CA LEU A 81 18.88 8.97 9.05
C LEU A 81 18.56 7.50 9.27
N ASN A 82 19.27 6.65 8.55
CA ASN A 82 19.29 5.21 8.78
C ASN A 82 20.22 4.91 9.99
N PRO A 83 19.84 3.98 10.88
CA PRO A 83 20.64 3.56 12.02
C PRO A 83 22.07 3.14 11.66
N THR A 84 22.27 2.56 10.49
CA THR A 84 23.61 2.14 10.01
C THR A 84 24.59 3.30 9.91
N LYS A 85 24.13 4.52 9.56
CA LYS A 85 24.96 5.74 9.55
C LYS A 85 25.36 6.19 10.96
N LEU A 86 24.64 5.76 11.99
CA LEU A 86 24.86 6.07 13.38
C LEU A 86 25.57 4.94 14.15
N GLY A 87 25.96 3.87 13.45
CA GLY A 87 26.59 2.69 14.06
C GLY A 87 25.64 1.51 14.27
N GLY A 88 24.42 1.63 13.76
CA GLY A 88 23.37 0.61 13.86
C GLY A 88 22.70 0.52 15.23
N LEU A 89 21.56 -0.14 15.31
CA LEU A 89 20.88 -0.50 16.57
C LEU A 89 21.56 -1.71 17.19
N PHE A 90 21.67 -1.76 18.54
CA PHE A 90 22.35 -2.89 19.11
C PHE A 90 21.58 -3.69 20.19
N SER A 91 20.76 -3.07 20.97
CA SER A 91 20.03 -3.77 22.05
C SER A 91 18.52 -3.46 22.08
N THR A 92 18.08 -2.40 21.46
CA THR A 92 16.69 -1.98 21.53
C THR A 92 15.93 -2.52 20.34
N LYS A 93 14.94 -3.39 20.60
CA LYS A 93 13.97 -3.78 19.60
C LYS A 93 12.94 -2.64 19.49
N LEU A 94 12.91 -1.97 18.34
CA LEU A 94 11.94 -0.93 18.05
C LEU A 94 10.70 -1.54 17.40
N GLU A 95 9.52 -1.16 17.85
CA GLU A 95 8.24 -1.69 17.38
C GLU A 95 7.73 -0.99 16.12
N SER A 96 8.16 0.26 15.92
CA SER A 96 7.72 1.10 14.80
C SER A 96 8.86 1.39 13.83
N ARG A 97 8.48 1.68 12.58
CA ARG A 97 9.43 1.94 11.50
C ARG A 97 10.10 3.31 11.61
N TYR A 98 9.42 4.30 12.16
CA TYR A 98 9.90 5.67 12.26
C TYR A 98 9.79 6.18 13.69
N TYR A 99 10.80 6.98 14.11
CA TYR A 99 10.84 7.69 15.38
C TYR A 99 11.37 9.10 15.16
N VAL A 100 10.79 10.07 15.84
CA VAL A 100 11.34 11.44 15.89
C VAL A 100 12.42 11.48 16.96
N ILE A 101 13.68 11.70 16.59
CA ILE A 101 14.81 11.76 17.52
C ILE A 101 15.04 13.21 17.93
N ILE A 102 14.94 13.45 19.23
CA ILE A 102 15.11 14.76 19.85
C ILE A 102 16.50 14.97 20.46
N GLY A 103 17.36 13.98 20.41
CA GLY A 103 18.76 14.10 20.81
C GLY A 103 19.47 12.75 20.82
N ALA A 104 20.78 12.79 20.57
CA ALA A 104 21.66 11.63 20.66
C ALA A 104 22.84 11.95 21.59
N PHE A 105 23.07 11.06 22.56
CA PHE A 105 23.98 11.34 23.69
C PHE A 105 25.01 10.21 23.84
N LYS A 106 26.19 10.56 24.28
CA LYS A 106 27.21 9.60 24.72
C LYS A 106 26.98 9.18 26.18
N TYR A 107 26.49 10.10 27.02
CA TYR A 107 26.28 9.88 28.43
C TYR A 107 24.80 9.62 28.74
N ARG A 108 24.54 8.54 29.47
CA ARG A 108 23.21 8.09 29.79
C ARG A 108 22.40 9.10 30.60
N SER A 109 23.04 9.79 31.52
CA SER A 109 22.40 10.83 32.34
C SER A 109 21.74 11.94 31.51
N ASN A 110 22.39 12.36 30.41
CA ASN A 110 21.83 13.37 29.53
C ASN A 110 20.62 12.87 28.74
N ALA A 111 20.66 11.61 28.28
CA ALA A 111 19.53 10.97 27.60
C ALA A 111 18.32 10.80 28.55
N GLU A 112 18.59 10.38 29.80
CA GLU A 112 17.54 10.21 30.82
C GLU A 112 16.91 11.53 31.22
N PHE A 113 17.70 12.60 31.36
CA PHE A 113 17.20 13.95 31.63
C PHE A 113 16.22 14.40 30.51
N LEU A 114 16.61 14.26 29.25
CA LEU A 114 15.75 14.66 28.13
C LEU A 114 14.51 13.76 28.05
N LEU A 115 14.67 12.48 28.31
CA LEU A 115 13.58 11.50 28.37
C LEU A 115 12.53 11.91 29.42
N GLN A 116 12.97 12.23 30.65
CA GLN A 116 12.07 12.70 31.71
C GLN A 116 11.40 14.03 31.36
N THR A 117 12.11 14.92 30.70
CA THR A 117 11.58 16.23 30.26
C THR A 117 10.45 16.01 29.24
N ALA A 118 10.67 15.14 28.25
CA ALA A 118 9.66 14.79 27.27
C ALA A 118 8.45 14.06 27.90
N GLN A 119 8.67 13.21 28.90
CA GLN A 119 7.58 12.59 29.67
C GLN A 119 6.72 13.60 30.41
N LYS A 120 7.34 14.60 31.06
CA LYS A 120 6.62 15.70 31.74
C LYS A 120 5.79 16.53 30.75
N ALA A 121 6.21 16.63 29.51
CA ALA A 121 5.48 17.29 28.43
C ALA A 121 4.36 16.40 27.82
N GLY A 122 4.13 15.20 28.35
CA GLY A 122 3.04 14.31 27.94
C GLY A 122 3.38 13.35 26.81
N TYR A 123 4.65 13.31 26.37
CA TYR A 123 5.11 12.35 25.36
C TYR A 123 5.43 10.97 25.97
N LYS A 124 5.48 9.95 25.11
CA LYS A 124 5.96 8.60 25.46
C LYS A 124 7.32 8.36 24.80
N PRO A 125 8.42 8.80 25.44
CA PRO A 125 9.75 8.67 24.85
C PRO A 125 10.27 7.23 24.95
N ALA A 126 11.08 6.83 23.96
CA ALA A 126 11.83 5.59 23.95
C ALA A 126 13.33 5.87 23.98
N LEU A 127 14.08 5.14 24.81
CA LEU A 127 15.54 5.19 24.80
C LEU A 127 16.06 4.18 23.76
N ILE A 128 16.78 4.67 22.77
CA ILE A 128 17.30 3.89 21.64
C ILE A 128 18.82 3.81 21.75
N ASN A 129 19.36 2.60 21.90
CA ASN A 129 20.78 2.36 22.01
C ASN A 129 21.37 2.00 20.65
N PHE A 130 22.52 2.57 20.31
CA PHE A 130 23.26 2.32 19.07
C PHE A 130 24.52 1.49 19.35
N ARG A 131 25.01 0.75 18.35
CA ARG A 131 26.23 -0.09 18.46
C ARG A 131 27.49 0.71 18.83
N ASN A 132 27.54 1.99 18.47
CA ASN A 132 28.64 2.89 18.81
C ASN A 132 28.61 3.42 20.25
N GLY A 133 27.75 2.86 21.11
CA GLY A 133 27.58 3.27 22.51
C GLY A 133 26.83 4.60 22.72
N LYS A 134 26.33 5.22 21.64
CA LYS A 134 25.44 6.38 21.76
C LYS A 134 24.03 5.93 22.10
N MET A 135 23.30 6.81 22.75
CA MET A 135 21.88 6.64 23.05
C MET A 135 21.10 7.80 22.47
N ALA A 136 19.93 7.53 21.92
CA ALA A 136 19.03 8.57 21.44
C ALA A 136 17.68 8.49 22.15
N VAL A 137 17.02 9.64 22.24
CA VAL A 137 15.66 9.76 22.75
C VAL A 137 14.71 9.90 21.55
N GLY A 138 13.88 8.89 21.34
CA GLY A 138 12.90 8.83 20.26
C GLY A 138 11.49 9.12 20.76
N LEU A 139 10.71 9.86 20.01
CA LEU A 139 9.31 10.19 20.24
C LEU A 139 8.43 9.74 19.08
N CYS A 140 7.13 9.73 19.31
CA CYS A 140 6.12 9.60 18.25
C CYS A 140 6.38 8.41 17.31
N PRO A 141 6.38 7.17 17.82
CA PRO A 141 6.54 5.99 16.98
C PRO A 141 5.46 5.96 15.90
N SER A 142 5.85 5.70 14.63
CA SER A 142 4.95 5.63 13.50
C SER A 142 5.43 4.60 12.48
N ASN A 143 4.50 4.00 11.76
CA ASN A 143 4.80 3.13 10.63
C ASN A 143 4.62 3.84 9.28
N ASN A 144 4.16 5.09 9.31
CA ASN A 144 3.97 5.93 8.14
C ASN A 144 4.95 7.12 8.19
N ILE A 145 5.67 7.34 7.10
CA ILE A 145 6.66 8.41 6.97
C ILE A 145 6.02 9.81 7.07
N LYS A 146 4.82 10.00 6.52
CA LYS A 146 4.09 11.27 6.59
C LYS A 146 3.76 11.65 8.02
N ASP A 147 3.23 10.70 8.80
CA ASP A 147 2.88 10.90 10.21
C ASP A 147 4.13 11.22 11.05
N ALA A 148 5.26 10.56 10.74
CA ALA A 148 6.53 10.83 11.40
C ALA A 148 7.01 12.28 11.17
N PHE A 149 6.87 12.81 9.96
CA PHE A 149 7.24 14.19 9.65
C PHE A 149 6.25 15.23 10.16
N GLU A 150 4.96 14.92 10.19
CA GLU A 150 3.97 15.75 10.88
C GLU A 150 4.28 15.84 12.38
N SER A 151 4.66 14.71 12.99
CA SER A 151 5.09 14.64 14.38
C SER A 151 6.39 15.43 14.60
N LEU A 152 7.35 15.34 13.67
CA LEU A 152 8.57 16.16 13.71
C LEU A 152 8.25 17.66 13.75
N LYS A 153 7.30 18.12 12.91
CA LYS A 153 6.86 19.53 12.90
C LYS A 153 6.25 19.96 14.24
N LYS A 154 5.47 19.08 14.87
CA LYS A 154 4.85 19.34 16.17
C LYS A 154 5.92 19.40 17.26
N VAL A 155 6.80 18.39 17.32
CA VAL A 155 7.86 18.28 18.33
C VAL A 155 8.86 19.44 18.24
N LYS A 156 9.19 19.91 17.04
CA LYS A 156 10.06 21.10 16.85
C LYS A 156 9.53 22.38 17.49
N LYS A 157 8.25 22.48 17.77
CA LYS A 157 7.63 23.64 18.42
C LYS A 157 7.69 23.58 19.95
N GLU A 158 8.04 22.43 20.49
CA GLU A 158 8.13 22.24 21.93
C GLU A 158 9.38 22.94 22.51
N SER A 159 9.21 23.55 23.66
CA SER A 159 10.28 24.34 24.33
C SER A 159 11.48 23.50 24.75
N PHE A 160 11.30 22.20 24.97
CA PHE A 160 12.38 21.28 25.34
C PHE A 160 13.13 20.72 24.12
N CYS A 161 12.63 20.96 22.91
CA CYS A 161 13.16 20.37 21.70
C CYS A 161 14.38 21.11 21.19
N PRO A 162 15.51 20.43 20.95
CA PRO A 162 16.69 21.04 20.31
C PRO A 162 16.42 21.39 18.84
N SER A 163 17.27 22.18 18.24
CA SER A 163 17.19 22.60 16.84
C SER A 163 17.46 21.45 15.84
N ASP A 164 18.26 20.46 16.26
CA ASP A 164 18.78 19.35 15.45
C ASP A 164 17.96 18.07 15.57
N VAL A 165 16.63 18.18 15.39
CA VAL A 165 15.70 17.06 15.42
C VAL A 165 15.59 16.39 14.04
N TRP A 166 15.56 15.08 14.02
CA TRP A 166 15.54 14.29 12.80
C TRP A 166 14.64 13.04 12.92
N VAL A 167 14.35 12.38 11.82
CA VAL A 167 13.56 11.14 11.81
C VAL A 167 14.51 9.95 11.65
N LEU A 168 14.40 8.99 12.55
CA LEU A 168 15.07 7.70 12.48
C LEU A 168 14.21 6.72 11.68
N LEU A 169 14.81 6.09 10.69
CA LEU A 169 14.25 4.93 9.99
C LEU A 169 14.78 3.66 10.64
N ASN A 170 13.88 2.83 11.19
CA ASN A 170 14.15 1.49 11.66
C ASN A 170 13.86 0.49 10.52
N GLU A 171 14.90 -0.20 10.06
CA GLU A 171 14.85 -1.22 8.99
C GLU A 171 14.51 -2.60 9.54
#